data_0004cce741044f009a52bad6696a10ba
#
_entry.id   0004cce741044f009a52bad6696a10ba
#
_cell.length_a   1.000
_cell.length_b   1.000
_cell.length_c   1.000
_cell.angle_alpha   90.00
_cell.angle_beta   90.00
_cell.angle_gamma   90.00
#
_symmetry.space_group_name_H-M   'P 1'
#
loop_
_entity.id
_entity.type
_entity.pdbx_description
1 polymer ?
#
loop_
_entity_poly.entity_id
_entity_poly.type
_entity_poly.pdbx_seq_one_letter_code
_entity_poly.pdbx_strand_id
1 'polypeptide(L)'
;QGMFAPKNRGKLVETTEEGIAVSMNLLNKGYVADEEIERFPGVTHQKGIHPVMECTQNIPCNPCQDACKRGCITIGKNITSLPVVDKEHECIGCGMCVASCSGQAIFLVEEDVEPGYGEVTMPYEFMPLPKVGDKGIACGRNGKEVCECEVTKVRTSPAFDHTNLLTIKVPNDMLMKARFYRAEKEAAL
;
A
#
# COMPACT_ATOMS: atom_id res chain seq x y z
N GLN A 1 28.71 26.28 -11.88
CA GLN A 1 27.31 25.91 -11.58
C GLN A 1 26.77 25.18 -12.80
N GLY A 2 26.96 23.86 -12.86
CA GLY A 2 26.46 23.00 -13.94
C GLY A 2 25.16 22.36 -13.50
N MET A 3 24.05 22.72 -14.11
CA MET A 3 22.76 22.06 -13.98
C MET A 3 22.86 20.66 -14.58
N PHE A 4 22.71 19.63 -13.77
CA PHE A 4 22.45 18.27 -14.22
C PHE A 4 21.03 18.17 -14.78
N ALA A 5 20.89 18.31 -16.07
CA ALA A 5 19.66 17.93 -16.77
C ALA A 5 19.75 16.45 -17.16
N PRO A 6 18.83 15.57 -16.80
CA PRO A 6 18.87 14.18 -17.22
C PRO A 6 18.61 14.08 -18.72
N LYS A 7 19.57 13.53 -19.46
CA LYS A 7 19.56 13.40 -20.93
C LYS A 7 18.65 12.26 -21.46
N ASN A 8 17.82 11.62 -20.66
CA ASN A 8 16.97 10.51 -21.09
C ASN A 8 15.51 10.75 -20.71
N ARG A 9 14.82 11.57 -21.47
CA ARG A 9 13.36 11.59 -21.47
C ARG A 9 12.88 10.50 -22.43
N GLY A 10 12.28 9.42 -21.90
CA GLY A 10 11.48 8.49 -22.70
C GLY A 10 12.01 7.06 -22.88
N LYS A 11 13.07 6.62 -22.19
CA LYS A 11 13.44 5.20 -22.17
C LYS A 11 13.29 4.63 -20.76
N LEU A 12 12.63 3.47 -20.67
CA LEU A 12 12.68 2.62 -19.48
C LEU A 12 14.16 2.34 -19.20
N VAL A 13 14.62 2.58 -18.00
CA VAL A 13 15.94 2.13 -17.57
C VAL A 13 15.83 0.63 -17.42
N GLU A 14 16.38 -0.12 -18.37
CA GLU A 14 16.52 -1.57 -18.25
C GLU A 14 17.41 -1.84 -17.03
N THR A 15 16.86 -2.48 -16.01
CA THR A 15 17.64 -3.01 -14.90
C THR A 15 18.10 -4.42 -15.26
N THR A 16 19.34 -4.74 -14.90
CA THR A 16 19.95 -6.07 -14.96
C THR A 16 19.05 -7.14 -14.34
N GLU A 17 19.15 -8.36 -14.81
CA GLU A 17 18.41 -9.61 -14.67
C GLU A 17 17.56 -9.88 -13.40
N GLU A 18 17.53 -9.01 -12.37
CA GLU A 18 16.80 -9.18 -11.11
C GLU A 18 15.97 -7.96 -10.68
N GLY A 19 15.81 -6.92 -11.49
CA GLY A 19 15.13 -5.69 -11.10
C GLY A 19 13.96 -5.33 -12.02
N ILE A 20 12.85 -4.89 -11.44
CA ILE A 20 11.77 -4.25 -12.18
C ILE A 20 12.26 -2.89 -12.67
N ALA A 21 12.10 -2.60 -13.96
CA ALA A 21 12.43 -1.29 -14.51
C ALA A 21 11.68 -0.19 -13.75
N VAL A 22 12.42 0.77 -13.19
CA VAL A 22 11.81 1.88 -12.44
C VAL A 22 10.97 2.72 -13.41
N SER A 23 9.71 2.86 -13.07
CA SER A 23 8.77 3.67 -13.83
C SER A 23 9.24 5.12 -13.93
N MET A 24 9.16 5.71 -15.12
CA MET A 24 9.42 7.14 -15.31
C MET A 24 8.43 8.02 -14.53
N ASN A 25 7.22 7.52 -14.24
CA ASN A 25 6.28 8.19 -13.34
C ASN A 25 6.81 8.25 -11.92
N LEU A 26 7.35 7.16 -11.40
CA LEU A 26 7.94 7.12 -10.06
C LEU A 26 9.09 8.12 -9.93
N LEU A 27 10.00 8.18 -10.92
CA LEU A 27 11.14 9.10 -10.90
C LEU A 27 10.72 10.58 -11.01
N ASN A 28 9.70 10.88 -11.81
CA ASN A 28 9.31 12.27 -12.10
C ASN A 28 8.22 12.80 -11.16
N LYS A 29 7.34 11.93 -10.66
CA LYS A 29 6.14 12.31 -9.91
C LYS A 29 6.11 11.76 -8.48
N GLY A 30 6.99 10.81 -8.14
CA GLY A 30 7.10 10.22 -6.82
C GLY A 30 6.05 9.14 -6.51
N TYR A 31 5.27 8.69 -7.49
CA TYR A 31 4.31 7.61 -7.35
C TYR A 31 4.27 6.71 -8.58
N VAL A 32 3.85 5.46 -8.38
CA VAL A 32 3.61 4.49 -9.46
C VAL A 32 2.21 4.72 -10.02
N ALA A 33 2.07 4.73 -11.34
CA ALA A 33 0.77 4.80 -11.99
C ALA A 33 -0.03 3.51 -11.75
N ASP A 34 -1.37 3.61 -11.72
CA ASP A 34 -2.23 2.45 -11.45
C ASP A 34 -2.03 1.33 -12.47
N GLU A 35 -1.72 1.66 -13.72
CA GLU A 35 -1.47 0.70 -14.81
C GLU A 35 -0.13 -0.05 -14.65
N GLU A 36 0.76 0.47 -13.82
CA GLU A 36 2.09 -0.11 -13.62
C GLU A 36 2.18 -0.93 -12.35
N ILE A 37 1.19 -0.83 -11.44
CA ILE A 37 1.29 -1.43 -10.10
C ILE A 37 1.32 -2.97 -10.14
N GLU A 38 0.64 -3.56 -11.11
CA GLU A 38 0.59 -5.02 -11.31
C GLU A 38 1.95 -5.65 -11.67
N ARG A 39 2.93 -4.83 -12.01
CA ARG A 39 4.29 -5.27 -12.34
C ARG A 39 5.11 -5.64 -11.11
N PHE A 40 4.68 -5.25 -9.92
CA PHE A 40 5.42 -5.51 -8.69
C PHE A 40 5.05 -6.86 -8.10
N PRO A 41 6.04 -7.68 -7.69
CA PRO A 41 5.82 -9.06 -7.26
C PRO A 41 5.02 -9.18 -5.96
N GLY A 42 4.96 -8.11 -5.17
CA GLY A 42 4.17 -8.04 -3.94
C GLY A 42 2.71 -7.65 -4.17
N VAL A 43 2.33 -7.31 -5.40
CA VAL A 43 0.93 -7.00 -5.75
C VAL A 43 0.25 -8.28 -6.20
N THR A 44 -0.76 -8.69 -5.46
CA THR A 44 -1.48 -9.94 -5.71
C THR A 44 -2.98 -9.75 -5.53
N HIS A 45 -3.75 -10.61 -6.21
CA HIS A 45 -5.18 -10.72 -6.06
C HIS A 45 -5.48 -12.10 -5.47
N GLN A 46 -6.06 -12.15 -4.29
CA GLN A 46 -6.39 -13.39 -3.59
C GLN A 46 -7.79 -13.29 -2.98
N LYS A 47 -8.44 -14.44 -2.76
CA LYS A 47 -9.69 -14.47 -2.00
C LYS A 47 -9.42 -14.19 -0.52
N GLY A 48 -10.33 -13.45 0.11
CA GLY A 48 -10.20 -13.05 1.50
C GLY A 48 -9.11 -12.01 1.73
N ILE A 49 -8.85 -11.73 2.99
CA ILE A 49 -7.88 -10.70 3.36
C ILE A 49 -6.45 -11.11 3.00
N HIS A 50 -5.74 -10.24 2.30
CA HIS A 50 -4.34 -10.50 1.89
C HIS A 50 -3.53 -9.21 1.83
N PRO A 51 -2.19 -9.29 1.94
CA PRO A 51 -1.33 -8.12 1.79
C PRO A 51 -1.14 -7.79 0.31
N VAL A 52 -1.21 -6.51 -0.01
CA VAL A 52 -0.78 -5.92 -1.27
C VAL A 52 0.42 -5.04 -0.99
N MET A 53 1.57 -5.39 -1.55
CA MET A 53 2.83 -4.73 -1.27
C MET A 53 3.31 -3.94 -2.48
N GLU A 54 3.27 -2.63 -2.36
CA GLU A 54 3.67 -1.66 -3.39
C GLU A 54 5.11 -1.18 -3.19
N CYS A 55 5.97 -2.10 -2.78
CA CYS A 55 7.39 -1.83 -2.61
C CYS A 55 8.07 -1.71 -3.98
N THR A 56 8.62 -0.54 -4.26
CA THR A 56 9.15 -0.16 -5.59
C THR A 56 10.67 -0.05 -5.64
N GLN A 57 11.35 -0.23 -4.52
CA GLN A 57 12.79 0.02 -4.41
C GLN A 57 13.54 -1.22 -3.95
N ASN A 58 14.58 -1.58 -4.68
CA ASN A 58 15.52 -2.64 -4.32
C ASN A 58 16.54 -2.12 -3.28
N ILE A 59 16.11 -1.98 -2.05
CA ILE A 59 16.94 -1.54 -0.91
C ILE A 59 17.07 -2.64 0.15
N PRO A 60 18.13 -2.66 0.96
CA PRO A 60 18.23 -3.61 2.08
C PRO A 60 17.12 -3.35 3.10
N CYS A 61 16.05 -4.17 3.05
CA CYS A 61 14.87 -3.99 3.90
C CYS A 61 14.08 -5.29 4.02
N ASN A 62 13.75 -5.73 5.26
CA ASN A 62 12.97 -6.95 5.50
C ASN A 62 11.97 -6.90 6.67
N PRO A 63 11.64 -5.77 7.32
CA PRO A 63 10.75 -5.78 8.48
C PRO A 63 9.40 -6.45 8.23
N CYS A 64 8.85 -6.37 7.02
CA CYS A 64 7.58 -7.00 6.67
C CYS A 64 7.63 -8.52 6.73
N GLN A 65 8.75 -9.14 6.31
CA GLN A 65 8.97 -10.59 6.42
C GLN A 65 9.07 -10.99 7.89
N ASP A 66 9.89 -10.29 8.68
CA ASP A 66 10.13 -10.60 10.09
C ASP A 66 8.87 -10.42 10.95
N ALA A 67 8.03 -9.44 10.60
CA ALA A 67 6.76 -9.19 11.26
C ALA A 67 5.69 -10.24 10.94
N CYS A 68 5.76 -10.89 9.78
CA CYS A 68 4.75 -11.85 9.35
C CYS A 68 4.96 -13.24 9.98
N LYS A 69 4.36 -13.47 11.16
CA LYS A 69 4.45 -14.76 11.86
C LYS A 69 3.74 -15.92 11.13
N ARG A 70 2.94 -15.61 10.12
CA ARG A 70 2.27 -16.61 9.27
C ARG A 70 3.10 -17.03 8.06
N GLY A 71 4.24 -16.35 7.79
CA GLY A 71 5.08 -16.64 6.64
C GLY A 71 4.51 -16.19 5.29
N CYS A 72 3.47 -15.34 5.29
CA CYS A 72 2.84 -14.89 4.04
C CYS A 72 3.73 -13.96 3.20
N ILE A 73 4.83 -13.46 3.76
CA ILE A 73 5.70 -12.49 3.07
C ILE A 73 7.13 -13.03 3.10
N THR A 74 7.74 -13.07 1.94
CA THR A 74 9.15 -13.45 1.78
C THR A 74 9.93 -12.41 1.01
N ILE A 75 11.15 -12.14 1.45
CA ILE A 75 12.15 -11.42 0.68
C ILE A 75 13.02 -12.49 0.00
N GLY A 76 13.36 -12.31 -1.26
CA GLY A 76 14.17 -13.27 -1.99
C GLY A 76 15.56 -13.52 -1.38
N LYS A 77 16.45 -14.16 -2.12
CA LYS A 77 17.80 -14.52 -1.63
C LYS A 77 18.63 -13.33 -1.18
N ASN A 78 18.42 -12.19 -1.81
CA ASN A 78 19.10 -10.94 -1.45
C ASN A 78 18.18 -10.07 -0.61
N ILE A 79 18.69 -9.47 0.45
CA ILE A 79 17.93 -8.53 1.28
C ILE A 79 17.41 -7.30 0.53
N THR A 80 17.93 -7.06 -0.67
CA THR A 80 17.48 -6.00 -1.58
C THR A 80 16.40 -6.47 -2.56
N SER A 81 16.00 -7.75 -2.53
CA SER A 81 14.92 -8.25 -3.37
C SER A 81 13.59 -7.63 -2.95
N LEU A 82 12.71 -7.43 -3.93
CA LEU A 82 11.35 -6.97 -3.64
C LEU A 82 10.57 -8.08 -2.91
N PRO A 83 9.66 -7.71 -1.98
CA PRO A 83 8.85 -8.69 -1.25
C PRO A 83 7.87 -9.41 -2.19
N VAL A 84 7.63 -10.66 -1.89
CA VAL A 84 6.67 -11.53 -2.58
C VAL A 84 5.66 -12.04 -1.57
N VAL A 85 4.40 -12.12 -1.99
CA VAL A 85 3.34 -12.75 -1.19
C VAL A 85 3.35 -14.25 -1.47
N ASP A 86 3.57 -15.04 -0.41
CA ASP A 86 3.44 -16.49 -0.48
C ASP A 86 1.95 -16.88 -0.45
N LYS A 87 1.51 -17.55 -1.51
CA LYS A 87 0.11 -17.96 -1.68
C LYS A 87 -0.23 -19.27 -0.95
N GLU A 88 0.76 -19.97 -0.45
CA GLU A 88 0.57 -21.23 0.32
C GLU A 88 0.23 -20.94 1.79
N HIS A 89 0.49 -19.70 2.27
CA HIS A 89 0.22 -19.28 3.62
C HIS A 89 -0.98 -18.33 3.68
N GLU A 90 -1.91 -18.63 4.57
CA GLU A 90 -3.12 -17.84 4.76
C GLU A 90 -2.85 -16.58 5.61
N CYS A 91 -3.18 -15.41 5.06
CA CYS A 91 -3.16 -14.15 5.79
C CYS A 91 -4.37 -14.05 6.72
N ILE A 92 -4.14 -13.68 7.98
CA ILE A 92 -5.20 -13.48 8.98
C ILE A 92 -5.54 -12.01 9.23
N GLY A 93 -5.02 -11.10 8.43
CA GLY A 93 -5.32 -9.67 8.55
C GLY A 93 -4.77 -9.00 9.82
N CYS A 94 -3.75 -9.56 10.47
CA CYS A 94 -3.23 -9.03 11.74
C CYS A 94 -2.68 -7.60 11.63
N GLY A 95 -2.19 -7.18 10.46
CA GLY A 95 -1.69 -5.83 10.19
C GLY A 95 -0.24 -5.57 10.61
N MET A 96 0.46 -6.56 11.18
CA MET A 96 1.85 -6.39 11.62
C MET A 96 2.78 -5.95 10.49
N CYS A 97 2.63 -6.51 9.29
CA CYS A 97 3.41 -6.12 8.12
C CYS A 97 3.14 -4.67 7.68
N VAL A 98 1.88 -4.21 7.81
CA VAL A 98 1.49 -2.82 7.50
C VAL A 98 2.17 -1.86 8.47
N ALA A 99 2.05 -2.14 9.78
CA ALA A 99 2.63 -1.31 10.83
C ALA A 99 4.16 -1.29 10.80
N SER A 100 4.81 -2.41 10.43
CA SER A 100 6.28 -2.53 10.43
C SER A 100 6.93 -1.96 9.17
N CYS A 101 6.15 -1.57 8.16
CA CYS A 101 6.70 -1.05 6.90
C CYS A 101 7.08 0.42 7.03
N SER A 102 8.37 0.73 7.16
CA SER A 102 8.87 2.10 7.22
C SER A 102 8.56 2.93 5.95
N GLY A 103 8.38 2.27 4.82
CA GLY A 103 7.99 2.91 3.56
C GLY A 103 6.48 3.07 3.38
N GLN A 104 5.67 2.59 4.34
CA GLN A 104 4.19 2.64 4.29
C GLN A 104 3.61 2.08 2.96
N ALA A 105 4.28 1.08 2.41
CA ALA A 105 3.99 0.53 1.10
C ALA A 105 3.16 -0.77 1.15
N ILE A 106 2.59 -1.12 2.30
CA ILE A 106 1.83 -2.34 2.50
C ILE A 106 0.40 -2.01 2.92
N PHE A 107 -0.53 -2.63 2.22
CA PHE A 107 -1.96 -2.53 2.47
C PHE A 107 -2.53 -3.93 2.68
N LEU A 108 -3.59 -4.08 3.49
CA LEU A 108 -4.39 -5.29 3.45
C LEU A 108 -5.65 -5.01 2.66
N VAL A 109 -5.98 -5.91 1.77
CA VAL A 109 -7.14 -5.81 0.89
C VAL A 109 -8.03 -7.02 1.11
N GLU A 110 -9.34 -6.81 1.18
CA GLU A 110 -10.35 -7.84 1.27
C GLU A 110 -11.52 -7.47 0.37
N GLU A 111 -11.77 -8.30 -0.64
CA GLU A 111 -12.90 -8.12 -1.55
C GLU A 111 -14.20 -8.70 -0.94
N ASP A 112 -15.34 -8.18 -1.39
CA ASP A 112 -16.67 -8.73 -1.10
C ASP A 112 -16.98 -8.90 0.40
N VAL A 113 -16.51 -7.99 1.25
CA VAL A 113 -16.94 -7.94 2.67
C VAL A 113 -18.43 -7.65 2.78
N GLU A 114 -19.00 -6.94 1.81
CA GLU A 114 -20.42 -6.76 1.51
C GLU A 114 -20.62 -6.84 -0.01
N PRO A 115 -21.81 -7.14 -0.53
CA PRO A 115 -22.03 -7.20 -1.96
C PRO A 115 -21.59 -5.93 -2.69
N GLY A 116 -20.54 -6.03 -3.52
CA GLY A 116 -19.99 -4.93 -4.31
C GLY A 116 -19.02 -4.01 -3.57
N TYR A 117 -18.71 -4.29 -2.30
CA TYR A 117 -17.79 -3.49 -1.48
C TYR A 117 -16.70 -4.36 -0.86
N GLY A 118 -15.52 -3.79 -0.75
CA GLY A 118 -14.40 -4.39 -0.05
C GLY A 118 -13.76 -3.43 0.95
N GLU A 119 -12.78 -3.91 1.66
CA GLU A 119 -12.03 -3.16 2.67
C GLU A 119 -10.56 -3.01 2.29
N VAL A 120 -10.01 -1.83 2.56
CA VAL A 120 -8.57 -1.55 2.48
C VAL A 120 -8.09 -1.10 3.85
N THR A 121 -7.12 -1.81 4.41
CA THR A 121 -6.42 -1.40 5.62
C THR A 121 -5.08 -0.77 5.25
N MET A 122 -4.80 0.39 5.82
CA MET A 122 -3.62 1.20 5.54
C MET A 122 -2.97 1.73 6.82
N PRO A 123 -1.68 2.09 6.82
CA PRO A 123 -1.07 2.84 7.91
C PRO A 123 -1.66 4.26 7.92
N TYR A 124 -1.87 4.84 9.11
CA TYR A 124 -2.45 6.16 9.26
C TYR A 124 -1.78 6.94 10.38
N GLU A 125 -1.06 8.00 10.03
CA GLU A 125 -0.21 8.77 10.94
C GLU A 125 -0.78 10.19 11.24
N PHE A 126 -1.98 10.50 10.74
CA PHE A 126 -2.56 11.82 10.91
C PHE A 126 -3.47 11.92 12.13
N MET A 127 -3.54 13.09 12.72
CA MET A 127 -4.38 13.40 13.87
C MET A 127 -5.37 14.54 13.53
N PRO A 128 -6.59 14.52 14.10
CA PRO A 128 -7.13 13.48 14.98
C PRO A 128 -7.39 12.16 14.24
N LEU A 129 -7.31 11.04 14.99
CA LEU A 129 -7.68 9.75 14.40
C LEU A 129 -9.17 9.74 14.04
N PRO A 130 -9.53 9.24 12.85
CA PRO A 130 -10.91 9.01 12.48
C PRO A 130 -11.59 8.01 13.42
N LYS A 131 -12.90 8.04 13.48
CA LYS A 131 -13.72 7.07 14.23
C LYS A 131 -14.41 6.11 13.27
N VAL A 132 -14.73 4.93 13.76
CA VAL A 132 -15.58 3.99 13.02
C VAL A 132 -16.93 4.65 12.70
N GLY A 133 -17.33 4.57 11.44
CA GLY A 133 -18.52 5.23 10.90
C GLY A 133 -18.25 6.61 10.27
N ASP A 134 -17.05 7.18 10.47
CA ASP A 134 -16.71 8.45 9.81
C ASP A 134 -16.68 8.26 8.29
N LYS A 135 -17.28 9.20 7.59
CA LYS A 135 -17.24 9.29 6.13
C LYS A 135 -16.09 10.16 5.68
N GLY A 136 -15.62 9.90 4.48
CA GLY A 136 -14.52 10.64 3.89
C GLY A 136 -14.30 10.26 2.44
N ILE A 137 -13.17 10.73 1.93
CA ILE A 137 -12.76 10.49 0.55
C ILE A 137 -11.54 9.58 0.54
N ALA A 138 -11.66 8.45 -0.15
CA ALA A 138 -10.50 7.63 -0.49
C ALA A 138 -9.68 8.35 -1.56
N CYS A 139 -8.38 8.44 -1.35
CA CYS A 139 -7.44 9.02 -2.29
C CYS A 139 -6.50 7.96 -2.85
N GLY A 140 -6.06 8.15 -4.10
CA GLY A 140 -5.13 7.26 -4.77
C GLY A 140 -3.66 7.60 -4.47
N ARG A 141 -2.75 6.84 -5.07
CA ARG A 141 -1.28 7.01 -4.98
C ARG A 141 -0.80 8.41 -5.37
N ASN A 142 -1.54 9.06 -6.23
CA ASN A 142 -1.26 10.43 -6.71
C ASN A 142 -1.88 11.52 -5.82
N GLY A 143 -2.51 11.15 -4.70
CA GLY A 143 -3.22 12.06 -3.79
C GLY A 143 -4.56 12.58 -4.30
N LYS A 144 -5.01 12.18 -5.50
CA LYS A 144 -6.30 12.57 -6.05
C LYS A 144 -7.43 11.72 -5.45
N GLU A 145 -8.62 12.31 -5.43
CA GLU A 145 -9.84 11.63 -5.02
C GLU A 145 -10.15 10.44 -5.92
N VAL A 146 -10.55 9.33 -5.31
CA VAL A 146 -10.94 8.08 -5.98
C VAL A 146 -12.44 7.84 -5.83
N CYS A 147 -12.91 7.80 -4.58
CA CYS A 147 -14.33 7.61 -4.28
C CYS A 147 -14.65 8.05 -2.85
N GLU A 148 -15.93 8.13 -2.52
CA GLU A 148 -16.38 8.20 -1.12
C GLU A 148 -16.07 6.88 -0.40
N CYS A 149 -15.82 6.98 0.91
CA CYS A 149 -15.54 5.82 1.74
C CYS A 149 -16.04 6.01 3.16
N GLU A 150 -16.12 4.92 3.90
CA GLU A 150 -16.51 4.88 5.30
C GLU A 150 -15.43 4.13 6.10
N VAL A 151 -15.09 4.67 7.27
CA VAL A 151 -14.15 4.02 8.20
C VAL A 151 -14.86 2.86 8.88
N THR A 152 -14.35 1.65 8.71
CA THR A 152 -14.91 0.44 9.33
C THR A 152 -14.13 -0.04 10.54
N LYS A 153 -12.80 0.20 10.56
CA LYS A 153 -11.95 -0.20 11.70
C LYS A 153 -10.85 0.84 11.94
N VAL A 154 -10.57 1.11 13.21
CA VAL A 154 -9.40 1.88 13.66
C VAL A 154 -8.68 1.01 14.68
N ARG A 155 -7.45 0.64 14.40
CA ARG A 155 -6.65 -0.21 15.28
C ARG A 155 -5.41 0.51 15.76
N THR A 156 -5.28 0.61 17.06
CA THR A 156 -4.10 1.09 17.75
C THR A 156 -3.60 -0.04 18.66
N SER A 157 -2.30 -0.27 18.69
CA SER A 157 -1.72 -1.31 19.54
C SER A 157 -0.28 -0.98 19.88
N PRO A 158 0.19 -1.27 21.09
CA PRO A 158 1.61 -1.19 21.40
C PRO A 158 2.49 -2.04 20.48
N ALA A 159 1.95 -3.14 19.91
CA ALA A 159 2.65 -4.00 18.97
C ALA A 159 2.86 -3.34 17.60
N PHE A 160 2.18 -2.25 17.31
CA PHE A 160 2.32 -1.49 16.06
C PHE A 160 3.34 -0.34 16.16
N ASP A 161 4.02 -0.21 17.30
CA ASP A 161 5.06 0.79 17.54
C ASP A 161 4.62 2.22 17.12
N HIS A 162 3.48 2.66 17.68
CA HIS A 162 2.81 3.95 17.43
C HIS A 162 2.16 4.13 16.06
N THR A 163 2.32 3.23 15.10
CA THR A 163 1.56 3.26 13.83
C THR A 163 0.11 2.89 14.08
N ASN A 164 -0.81 3.70 13.58
CA ASN A 164 -2.23 3.37 13.61
C ASN A 164 -2.63 2.70 12.29
N LEU A 165 -3.56 1.75 12.36
CA LEU A 165 -4.11 1.12 11.17
C LEU A 165 -5.56 1.55 10.99
N LEU A 166 -5.84 2.12 9.83
CA LEU A 166 -7.16 2.54 9.42
C LEU A 166 -7.69 1.59 8.33
N THR A 167 -8.91 1.12 8.50
CA THR A 167 -9.61 0.34 7.47
C THR A 167 -10.78 1.15 6.95
N ILE A 168 -10.87 1.26 5.63
CA ILE A 168 -11.98 1.93 4.94
C ILE A 168 -12.69 0.96 4.02
N LYS A 169 -14.01 1.11 3.91
CA LYS A 169 -14.85 0.42 2.96
C LYS A 169 -15.01 1.25 1.70
N VAL A 170 -14.76 0.62 0.55
CA VAL A 170 -14.84 1.24 -0.79
C VAL A 170 -15.49 0.25 -1.77
N PRO A 171 -16.02 0.72 -2.93
CA PRO A 171 -16.46 -0.19 -4.00
C PRO A 171 -15.31 -1.12 -4.45
N ASN A 172 -15.62 -2.37 -4.81
CA ASN A 172 -14.62 -3.37 -5.18
C ASN A 172 -13.70 -2.92 -6.33
N ASP A 173 -14.21 -2.20 -7.32
CA ASP A 173 -13.45 -1.66 -8.45
C ASP A 173 -12.48 -0.53 -8.06
N MET A 174 -12.58 -0.03 -6.83
CA MET A 174 -11.70 1.01 -6.28
C MET A 174 -10.68 0.47 -5.25
N LEU A 175 -10.78 -0.82 -4.86
CA LEU A 175 -9.88 -1.42 -3.85
C LEU A 175 -8.40 -1.28 -4.16
N MET A 176 -8.01 -1.50 -5.41
CA MET A 176 -6.61 -1.42 -5.83
C MET A 176 -6.14 0.02 -6.11
N LYS A 177 -7.06 1.00 -6.06
CA LYS A 177 -6.76 2.42 -6.26
C LYS A 177 -6.72 3.21 -4.95
N ALA A 178 -7.59 2.87 -3.98
CA ALA A 178 -7.67 3.53 -2.67
C ALA A 178 -6.42 3.24 -1.84
N ARG A 179 -5.66 4.30 -1.46
CA ARG A 179 -4.40 4.16 -0.71
C ARG A 179 -4.26 5.15 0.44
N PHE A 180 -5.18 6.09 0.57
CA PHE A 180 -5.21 7.05 1.65
C PHE A 180 -6.65 7.46 1.97
N TYR A 181 -6.91 7.83 3.22
CA TYR A 181 -8.18 8.38 3.71
C TYR A 181 -8.02 9.86 4.01
N ARG A 182 -8.93 10.66 3.49
CA ARG A 182 -9.08 12.07 3.84
C ARG A 182 -10.46 12.29 4.43
N ALA A 183 -10.51 12.80 5.67
CA ALA A 183 -11.78 13.17 6.29
C ALA A 183 -12.52 14.22 5.45
N GLU A 184 -13.84 14.13 5.38
CA GLU A 184 -14.64 15.24 4.90
C GLU A 184 -14.35 16.45 5.81
N LYS A 185 -14.08 17.60 5.21
CA LYS A 185 -14.01 18.83 6.00
C LYS A 185 -15.40 19.05 6.58
N GLU A 186 -15.52 19.07 7.90
CA GLU A 186 -16.69 19.64 8.52
C GLU A 186 -16.87 21.03 7.89
N ALA A 187 -18.05 21.27 7.31
CA ALA A 187 -18.38 22.59 6.82
C ALA A 187 -18.20 23.52 8.04
N ALA A 188 -17.23 24.43 7.95
CA ALA A 188 -17.03 25.43 9.00
C ALA A 188 -18.35 26.17 9.14
N LEU A 189 -19.05 25.97 10.29
CA LEU A 189 -20.23 26.71 10.71
C LEU A 189 -19.86 28.16 10.96
#